data_c5754298bbacbd959dc1b9493f38a4cb
#
_entry.id   c5754298bbacbd959dc1b9493f38a4cb
#
_cell.length_a   1.000
_cell.length_b   1.000
_cell.length_c   1.000
_cell.angle_alpha   90.00
_cell.angle_beta   90.00
_cell.angle_gamma   90.00
#
_symmetry.space_group_name_H-M   'P 1'
#
loop_
_entity.id
_entity.type
_entity.pdbx_description
1 polymer ?
#
loop_
_entity_poly.entity_id
_entity_poly.type
_entity_poly.pdbx_seq_one_letter_code
_entity_poly.pdbx_strand_id
1 'polypeptide(L)'
;MKHRKLNILSLVAISLLPLLSSCRKDLCYDHDMHSIGYRTNVNATWEQEWERPYGHQWQETWNDDTYGVTYDALRPDAAKGIAALVYETTETKVEDVQEFHLPATGGLLYTTVKTHSILFYNDDTEYIVFNNISSSATANATTRTRTRAGASFAEPHTDERTVNMPDMLYGSFVPDFEPIAVEGGQKLPVVMRPLVFTYLVRYQIEKGAQYVALARGAMAGMAESVYLKEGRTAEEAATLLFDCNLTDYGAEARVTSFGVPGFPDSYYSRGLKYERHHALNLELMLKNGKKLNFEFDITEQMKNQPRGGVITVGGIQISDKDGTEGGSGFDASVDGWGEYEDIELNL
;
A
#
# COMPACT_ATOMS: atom_id res chain seq x y z
N MET A 1 64.71 17.17 58.07
CA MET A 1 63.97 17.26 56.76
C MET A 1 63.38 15.92 56.21
N LYS A 2 63.54 14.80 56.84
CA LYS A 2 63.00 13.49 56.33
C LYS A 2 61.54 13.18 56.70
N HIS A 3 61.06 13.72 57.83
CA HIS A 3 59.65 13.40 58.27
C HIS A 3 58.58 14.21 57.55
N ARG A 4 58.89 15.34 56.96
CA ARG A 4 57.89 16.14 56.19
C ARG A 4 57.54 15.56 54.83
N LYS A 5 58.42 14.79 54.18
CA LYS A 5 58.16 14.16 52.89
C LYS A 5 57.28 12.89 53.00
N LEU A 6 57.34 12.21 54.16
CA LEU A 6 56.52 10.99 54.38
C LEU A 6 55.03 11.36 54.53
N ASN A 7 54.74 12.49 55.21
CA ASN A 7 53.39 12.95 55.45
C ASN A 7 52.69 13.41 54.16
N ILE A 8 53.45 14.01 53.23
CA ILE A 8 52.89 14.44 51.93
C ILE A 8 52.53 13.21 51.02
N LEU A 9 53.36 12.19 51.00
CA LEU A 9 53.10 10.95 50.24
C LEU A 9 51.90 10.20 50.81
N SER A 10 51.72 10.14 52.13
CA SER A 10 50.59 9.54 52.80
C SER A 10 49.29 10.32 52.54
N LEU A 11 49.35 11.67 52.54
CA LEU A 11 48.20 12.50 52.21
C LEU A 11 47.76 12.35 50.72
N VAL A 12 48.69 12.28 49.81
CA VAL A 12 48.40 12.04 48.37
C VAL A 12 47.86 10.64 48.15
N ALA A 13 48.36 9.63 48.84
CA ALA A 13 47.84 8.25 48.74
C ALA A 13 46.39 8.12 49.29
N ILE A 14 46.06 8.85 50.38
CA ILE A 14 44.71 8.86 50.96
C ILE A 14 43.73 9.66 50.11
N SER A 15 44.17 10.69 49.38
CA SER A 15 43.29 11.47 48.49
C SER A 15 43.02 10.80 47.15
N LEU A 16 43.84 9.82 46.72
CA LEU A 16 43.58 9.01 45.51
C LEU A 16 42.65 7.81 45.75
N LEU A 17 42.47 7.35 47.00
CA LEU A 17 41.59 6.22 47.29
C LEU A 17 40.11 6.46 46.91
N PRO A 18 39.49 7.64 47.10
CA PRO A 18 38.09 7.85 46.68
C PRO A 18 37.93 7.97 45.17
N LEU A 19 38.99 8.18 44.38
CA LEU A 19 38.92 8.24 42.92
C LEU A 19 38.85 6.86 42.26
N LEU A 20 39.17 5.81 43.01
CA LEU A 20 39.09 4.43 42.53
C LEU A 20 37.77 3.72 42.89
N SER A 21 36.96 4.31 43.75
CA SER A 21 35.65 3.79 44.14
C SER A 21 34.46 4.40 43.37
N SER A 22 34.74 5.36 42.49
CA SER A 22 33.72 6.03 41.68
C SER A 22 33.66 5.38 40.32
N CYS A 23 32.77 4.48 40.14
CA CYS A 23 32.17 3.92 38.95
C CYS A 23 32.09 2.38 38.96
N ARG A 24 31.67 1.81 40.07
CA ARG A 24 30.83 0.64 39.93
C ARG A 24 29.41 1.15 39.97
N LYS A 25 28.84 1.48 38.79
CA LYS A 25 27.39 1.35 38.64
C LYS A 25 27.07 -0.07 39.08
N ASP A 26 26.27 -0.18 40.13
CA ASP A 26 25.71 -1.47 40.47
C ASP A 26 25.16 -2.08 39.18
N LEU A 27 25.69 -3.24 38.80
CA LEU A 27 25.06 -4.04 37.78
C LEU A 27 23.65 -4.23 38.26
N CYS A 28 22.72 -3.66 37.52
CA CYS A 28 21.29 -3.78 37.83
C CYS A 28 20.97 -5.27 37.75
N TYR A 29 20.92 -5.94 38.88
CA TYR A 29 20.53 -7.35 39.01
C TYR A 29 19.02 -7.55 39.00
N ASP A 30 18.27 -6.50 38.63
CA ASP A 30 16.84 -6.63 38.43
C ASP A 30 16.61 -7.31 37.10
N HIS A 31 16.69 -8.64 37.07
CA HIS A 31 16.47 -9.48 35.91
C HIS A 31 15.07 -9.32 35.35
N ASP A 32 14.11 -8.84 36.14
CA ASP A 32 12.73 -8.59 35.71
C ASP A 32 12.63 -7.30 34.86
N MET A 33 13.58 -6.37 35.00
CA MET A 33 13.65 -5.14 34.22
C MET A 33 14.55 -5.26 32.98
N HIS A 34 15.39 -6.26 32.89
CA HIS A 34 16.17 -6.60 31.72
C HIS A 34 15.56 -7.86 31.10
N SER A 35 14.44 -7.70 30.42
CA SER A 35 13.86 -8.77 29.62
C SER A 35 14.90 -9.28 28.65
N ILE A 36 15.38 -10.50 28.87
CA ILE A 36 16.22 -11.20 27.89
C ILE A 36 15.31 -11.37 26.66
N GLY A 37 15.56 -10.56 25.63
CA GLY A 37 14.78 -10.66 24.40
C GLY A 37 14.99 -12.05 23.79
N TYR A 38 13.89 -12.75 23.54
CA TYR A 38 13.92 -13.98 22.78
C TYR A 38 14.20 -13.67 21.32
N ARG A 39 15.14 -14.39 20.73
CA ARG A 39 15.50 -14.21 19.33
C ARG A 39 14.56 -15.00 18.44
N THR A 40 13.92 -14.34 17.52
CA THR A 40 13.06 -14.93 16.50
C THR A 40 13.60 -14.61 15.12
N ASN A 41 13.90 -15.65 14.35
CA ASN A 41 14.37 -15.55 12.97
C ASN A 41 13.15 -15.57 12.05
N VAL A 42 12.74 -14.44 11.54
CA VAL A 42 11.68 -14.30 10.53
C VAL A 42 12.26 -14.75 9.18
N ASN A 43 11.53 -15.64 8.49
CA ASN A 43 11.84 -16.04 7.12
C ASN A 43 10.62 -15.68 6.26
N ALA A 44 10.73 -14.61 5.47
CA ALA A 44 9.65 -14.09 4.66
C ALA A 44 9.68 -14.69 3.25
N THR A 45 8.50 -15.00 2.75
CA THR A 45 8.22 -15.35 1.35
C THR A 45 7.11 -14.45 0.83
N TRP A 46 7.04 -14.22 -0.49
CA TRP A 46 6.13 -13.26 -1.10
C TRP A 46 5.21 -13.93 -2.11
N GLU A 47 3.91 -13.75 -1.94
CA GLU A 47 2.92 -14.05 -2.97
C GLU A 47 2.85 -12.83 -3.91
N GLN A 48 3.28 -12.99 -5.17
CA GLN A 48 3.36 -11.90 -6.16
C GLN A 48 2.19 -11.98 -7.16
N GLU A 49 0.97 -12.13 -6.65
CA GLU A 49 -0.22 -12.18 -7.47
C GLU A 49 -0.76 -10.76 -7.72
N TRP A 50 -1.07 -10.44 -8.98
CA TRP A 50 -1.63 -9.14 -9.37
C TRP A 50 -3.15 -9.10 -9.30
N GLU A 51 -3.79 -10.26 -9.28
CA GLU A 51 -5.24 -10.43 -9.09
C GLU A 51 -5.50 -11.59 -8.14
N ARG A 52 -6.66 -11.60 -7.53
CA ARG A 52 -7.14 -12.75 -6.77
C ARG A 52 -8.40 -13.30 -7.44
N PRO A 53 -8.35 -14.51 -8.00
CA PRO A 53 -9.48 -15.12 -8.68
C PRO A 53 -10.71 -15.16 -7.79
N TYR A 54 -11.84 -14.75 -8.36
CA TYR A 54 -13.14 -14.83 -7.70
C TYR A 54 -14.19 -15.44 -8.63
N GLY A 55 -14.93 -14.66 -9.40
CA GLY A 55 -15.89 -15.12 -10.39
C GLY A 55 -15.26 -15.36 -11.76
N HIS A 56 -14.18 -14.68 -12.07
CA HIS A 56 -13.39 -14.85 -13.29
C HIS A 56 -12.01 -15.42 -12.96
N GLN A 57 -11.50 -16.27 -13.81
CA GLN A 57 -10.20 -16.94 -13.69
C GLN A 57 -9.29 -16.44 -14.81
N TRP A 58 -8.68 -15.26 -14.61
CA TRP A 58 -7.87 -14.63 -15.66
C TRP A 58 -6.68 -15.49 -16.08
N GLN A 59 -6.02 -16.16 -15.15
CA GLN A 59 -4.88 -17.02 -15.46
C GLN A 59 -5.24 -18.14 -16.45
N GLU A 60 -6.45 -18.70 -16.35
CA GLU A 60 -6.91 -19.80 -17.23
C GLU A 60 -7.37 -19.30 -18.60
N THR A 61 -7.86 -18.06 -18.67
CA THR A 61 -8.48 -17.48 -19.87
C THR A 61 -7.60 -16.44 -20.54
N TRP A 62 -6.40 -16.21 -20.02
CA TRP A 62 -5.50 -15.18 -20.53
C TRP A 62 -5.05 -15.46 -21.96
N ASN A 63 -5.02 -14.40 -22.76
CA ASN A 63 -4.55 -14.46 -24.13
C ASN A 63 -3.58 -13.30 -24.39
N ASP A 64 -2.31 -13.63 -24.56
CA ASP A 64 -1.23 -12.66 -24.74
C ASP A 64 -1.43 -11.76 -25.98
N ASP A 65 -1.97 -12.33 -27.08
CA ASP A 65 -2.23 -11.55 -28.31
C ASP A 65 -3.36 -10.53 -28.10
N THR A 66 -4.37 -10.88 -27.27
CA THR A 66 -5.48 -9.97 -26.96
C THR A 66 -5.06 -8.83 -26.05
N TYR A 67 -4.20 -9.11 -25.08
CA TYR A 67 -3.81 -8.14 -24.06
C TYR A 67 -2.47 -7.46 -24.35
N GLY A 68 -1.68 -7.97 -25.29
CA GLY A 68 -0.38 -7.43 -25.67
C GLY A 68 0.70 -7.60 -24.58
N VAL A 69 0.40 -8.39 -23.56
CA VAL A 69 1.26 -8.65 -22.41
C VAL A 69 0.97 -10.05 -21.86
N THR A 70 1.99 -10.75 -21.36
CA THR A 70 1.78 -12.04 -20.70
C THR A 70 1.13 -11.86 -19.33
N TYR A 71 0.38 -12.88 -18.88
CA TYR A 71 -0.24 -12.86 -17.54
C TYR A 71 0.79 -12.58 -16.44
N ASP A 72 1.95 -13.24 -16.51
CA ASP A 72 3.00 -13.10 -15.50
C ASP A 72 3.72 -11.74 -15.53
N ALA A 73 3.67 -11.00 -16.65
CA ALA A 73 4.24 -9.66 -16.73
C ALA A 73 3.43 -8.58 -15.98
N LEU A 74 2.26 -8.95 -15.45
CA LEU A 74 1.47 -8.11 -14.55
C LEU A 74 1.79 -8.35 -13.07
N ARG A 75 2.59 -9.39 -12.76
CA ARG A 75 3.00 -9.66 -11.39
C ARG A 75 3.83 -8.51 -10.84
N PRO A 76 3.51 -8.03 -9.63
CA PRO A 76 4.30 -7.00 -8.99
C PRO A 76 5.66 -7.56 -8.53
N ASP A 77 6.64 -6.68 -8.43
CA ASP A 77 7.92 -7.01 -7.80
C ASP A 77 7.72 -7.27 -6.30
N ALA A 78 8.59 -8.11 -5.73
CA ALA A 78 8.67 -8.24 -4.28
C ALA A 78 9.17 -6.93 -3.66
N ALA A 79 8.61 -6.57 -2.51
CA ALA A 79 9.03 -5.40 -1.77
C ALA A 79 10.49 -5.51 -1.28
N LYS A 80 11.09 -4.39 -0.92
CA LYS A 80 12.52 -4.30 -0.54
C LYS A 80 12.75 -4.45 0.96
N GLY A 81 11.73 -4.17 1.77
CA GLY A 81 11.78 -4.18 3.21
C GLY A 81 10.46 -4.60 3.85
N ILE A 82 10.51 -4.89 5.13
CA ILE A 82 9.36 -5.31 5.94
C ILE A 82 9.39 -4.53 7.25
N ALA A 83 8.31 -3.82 7.57
CA ALA A 83 8.01 -3.38 8.93
C ALA A 83 7.30 -4.51 9.68
N ALA A 84 7.73 -4.77 10.91
CA ALA A 84 7.10 -5.72 11.82
C ALA A 84 6.68 -5.00 13.10
N LEU A 85 5.38 -4.92 13.34
CA LEU A 85 4.79 -4.38 14.55
C LEU A 85 4.49 -5.51 15.51
N VAL A 86 5.20 -5.53 16.63
CA VAL A 86 5.03 -6.52 17.70
C VAL A 86 4.17 -5.90 18.79
N TYR A 87 2.96 -6.44 18.97
CA TYR A 87 2.00 -6.01 19.97
C TYR A 87 2.07 -6.94 21.18
N GLU A 88 2.30 -6.37 22.34
CA GLU A 88 2.22 -7.12 23.59
C GLU A 88 0.78 -7.14 24.09
N THR A 89 0.20 -8.33 24.20
CA THR A 89 -1.16 -8.51 24.73
C THR A 89 -1.14 -8.44 26.24
N THR A 90 -1.65 -7.35 26.81
CA THR A 90 -1.90 -7.23 28.26
C THR A 90 -3.38 -7.11 28.52
N GLU A 91 -3.86 -7.78 29.60
CA GLU A 91 -5.28 -7.80 29.96
C GLU A 91 -5.89 -6.42 30.30
N THR A 92 -5.08 -5.37 30.47
CA THR A 92 -5.54 -4.11 31.06
C THR A 92 -5.04 -2.81 30.41
N LYS A 93 -4.27 -2.81 29.32
CA LYS A 93 -3.70 -1.59 28.73
C LYS A 93 -3.70 -1.59 27.20
N VAL A 94 -3.68 -0.36 26.68
CA VAL A 94 -3.24 -0.04 25.32
C VAL A 94 -2.01 -0.87 24.97
N GLU A 95 -2.06 -1.56 23.86
CA GLU A 95 -0.99 -2.42 23.36
C GLU A 95 0.31 -1.61 23.28
N ASP A 96 1.36 -2.06 23.97
CA ASP A 96 2.71 -1.55 23.72
C ASP A 96 3.18 -2.11 22.39
N VAL A 97 3.51 -1.24 21.45
CA VAL A 97 3.93 -1.62 20.09
C VAL A 97 5.42 -1.41 19.95
N GLN A 98 6.12 -2.44 19.53
CA GLN A 98 7.52 -2.35 19.11
C GLN A 98 7.60 -2.51 17.60
N GLU A 99 8.29 -1.59 16.94
CA GLU A 99 8.48 -1.62 15.49
C GLU A 99 9.90 -2.08 15.14
N PHE A 100 9.99 -2.97 14.17
CA PHE A 100 11.24 -3.48 13.62
C PHE A 100 11.23 -3.35 12.09
N HIS A 101 12.39 -3.00 11.53
CA HIS A 101 12.60 -2.98 10.08
C HIS A 101 13.48 -4.14 9.66
N LEU A 102 12.99 -4.97 8.77
CA LEU A 102 13.66 -6.18 8.31
C LEU A 102 13.91 -6.12 6.80
N PRO A 103 14.98 -6.76 6.30
CA PRO A 103 15.12 -7.02 4.86
C PRO A 103 13.94 -7.79 4.28
N ALA A 104 13.75 -7.74 2.96
CA ALA A 104 12.67 -8.45 2.26
C ALA A 104 12.65 -9.98 2.50
N THR A 105 13.79 -10.57 2.82
CA THR A 105 13.92 -12.01 3.16
C THR A 105 13.56 -12.32 4.60
N GLY A 106 13.27 -11.31 5.41
CA GLY A 106 13.10 -11.43 6.86
C GLY A 106 14.34 -11.02 7.63
N GLY A 107 14.42 -11.38 8.91
CA GLY A 107 15.51 -10.95 9.80
C GLY A 107 15.24 -11.33 11.25
N LEU A 108 15.94 -10.66 12.17
CA LEU A 108 15.83 -10.93 13.59
C LEU A 108 14.84 -10.00 14.27
N LEU A 109 13.91 -10.59 15.01
CA LEU A 109 13.09 -9.92 16.01
C LEU A 109 13.59 -10.28 17.41
N TYR A 110 13.43 -9.34 18.33
CA TYR A 110 13.66 -9.53 19.76
C TYR A 110 12.35 -9.26 20.50
N THR A 111 11.81 -10.28 21.14
CA THR A 111 10.53 -10.19 21.86
C THR A 111 10.72 -10.55 23.33
N THR A 112 9.83 -10.09 24.18
CA THR A 112 9.76 -10.53 25.59
C THR A 112 9.22 -11.95 25.70
N VAL A 113 9.18 -12.52 26.91
CA VAL A 113 8.62 -13.86 27.19
C VAL A 113 7.11 -13.95 27.05
N LYS A 114 6.43 -12.82 26.84
CA LYS A 114 4.98 -12.75 26.78
C LYS A 114 4.45 -13.22 25.43
N THR A 115 3.16 -13.51 25.36
CA THR A 115 2.46 -13.74 24.10
C THR A 115 2.32 -12.43 23.33
N HIS A 116 2.61 -12.46 22.04
CA HIS A 116 2.52 -11.31 21.15
C HIS A 116 1.61 -11.61 19.97
N SER A 117 1.05 -10.57 19.37
CA SER A 117 0.63 -10.64 17.98
C SER A 117 1.58 -9.81 17.13
N ILE A 118 1.86 -10.26 15.90
CA ILE A 118 2.83 -9.60 15.04
C ILE A 118 2.18 -9.30 13.69
N LEU A 119 2.16 -8.02 13.34
CA LEU A 119 1.70 -7.53 12.05
C LEU A 119 2.92 -7.19 11.19
N PHE A 120 2.96 -7.76 9.99
CA PHE A 120 4.00 -7.49 8.99
C PHE A 120 3.38 -6.76 7.81
N TYR A 121 4.07 -5.75 7.30
CA TYR A 121 3.75 -5.08 6.04
C TYR A 121 5.05 -4.58 5.38
N ASN A 122 5.02 -4.27 4.09
CA ASN A 122 6.20 -3.68 3.45
C ASN A 122 6.27 -2.18 3.72
N ASP A 123 7.49 -1.67 3.93
CA ASP A 123 7.77 -0.28 4.33
C ASP A 123 8.36 0.58 3.19
N ASP A 124 8.45 0.05 1.99
CA ASP A 124 8.97 0.72 0.79
C ASP A 124 7.87 1.37 -0.06
N THR A 125 6.89 2.00 0.59
CA THR A 125 5.74 2.65 -0.05
C THR A 125 5.88 4.17 -0.06
N GLU A 126 5.35 4.83 -1.09
CA GLU A 126 5.38 6.28 -1.27
C GLU A 126 4.01 6.93 -0.99
N TYR A 127 2.93 6.33 -1.54
CA TYR A 127 1.57 6.89 -1.46
C TYR A 127 0.71 6.27 -0.36
N ILE A 128 1.13 5.17 0.24
CA ILE A 128 0.42 4.53 1.35
C ILE A 128 0.52 5.37 2.62
N VAL A 129 -0.60 5.51 3.32
CA VAL A 129 -0.71 6.12 4.64
C VAL A 129 -1.21 5.06 5.61
N PHE A 130 -0.38 4.72 6.59
CA PHE A 130 -0.73 3.77 7.64
C PHE A 130 -1.45 4.48 8.79
N ASN A 131 -2.60 3.96 9.20
CA ASN A 131 -3.43 4.55 10.25
C ASN A 131 -3.69 3.54 11.37
N ASN A 132 -3.87 4.04 12.58
CA ASN A 132 -4.26 3.26 13.77
C ASN A 132 -3.34 2.06 14.05
N ILE A 133 -2.06 2.17 13.69
CA ILE A 133 -1.07 1.10 13.83
C ILE A 133 -0.73 0.77 15.28
N SER A 134 -1.19 1.56 16.24
CA SER A 134 -1.06 1.26 17.69
C SER A 134 -1.90 0.06 18.14
N SER A 135 -2.82 -0.42 17.31
CA SER A 135 -3.63 -1.60 17.59
C SER A 135 -3.79 -2.48 16.35
N SER A 136 -3.40 -3.74 16.46
CA SER A 136 -3.53 -4.71 15.37
C SER A 136 -4.96 -4.89 14.86
N ALA A 137 -5.95 -4.67 15.73
CA ALA A 137 -7.37 -4.81 15.38
C ALA A 137 -7.89 -3.69 14.47
N THR A 138 -7.28 -2.50 14.54
CA THR A 138 -7.74 -1.31 13.81
C THR A 138 -6.73 -0.80 12.78
N ALA A 139 -5.52 -1.35 12.78
CA ALA A 139 -4.47 -1.00 11.83
C ALA A 139 -4.97 -1.13 10.39
N ASN A 140 -4.90 -0.04 9.63
CA ASN A 140 -5.33 0.00 8.25
C ASN A 140 -4.42 0.88 7.40
N ALA A 141 -4.53 0.74 6.09
CA ALA A 141 -3.82 1.54 5.12
C ALA A 141 -4.81 2.25 4.20
N THR A 142 -4.54 3.52 3.95
CA THR A 142 -5.19 4.35 2.92
C THR A 142 -4.13 4.82 1.93
N THR A 143 -4.52 5.62 0.95
CA THR A 143 -3.56 6.28 0.05
C THR A 143 -3.74 7.79 0.08
N ARG A 144 -2.68 8.54 -0.25
CA ARG A 144 -2.68 10.01 -0.24
C ARG A 144 -3.75 10.57 -1.16
N THR A 145 -4.39 11.64 -0.71
CA THR A 145 -5.34 12.40 -1.52
C THR A 145 -4.62 13.04 -2.72
N ARG A 146 -5.24 12.93 -3.88
CA ARG A 146 -4.79 13.56 -5.11
C ARG A 146 -5.95 14.35 -5.70
N THR A 147 -5.70 15.57 -6.13
CA THR A 147 -6.71 16.38 -6.78
C THR A 147 -6.44 16.57 -8.26
N ARG A 148 -7.50 16.67 -9.04
CA ARG A 148 -7.44 16.96 -10.47
C ARG A 148 -8.63 17.82 -10.87
N ALA A 149 -8.36 18.96 -11.49
CA ALA A 149 -9.43 19.81 -12.01
C ALA A 149 -10.26 19.03 -13.05
N GLY A 150 -11.58 19.03 -12.88
CA GLY A 150 -12.53 18.35 -13.77
C GLY A 150 -12.66 16.84 -13.55
N ALA A 151 -12.02 16.26 -12.54
CA ALA A 151 -12.31 14.89 -12.09
C ALA A 151 -13.59 14.93 -11.25
N SER A 152 -14.72 14.64 -11.85
CA SER A 152 -16.00 14.53 -11.16
C SER A 152 -16.82 13.41 -11.78
N PHE A 153 -17.61 12.76 -10.95
CA PHE A 153 -18.57 11.74 -11.34
C PHE A 153 -19.97 12.18 -10.91
N ALA A 154 -20.98 11.63 -11.57
CA ALA A 154 -22.36 11.73 -11.11
C ALA A 154 -22.57 10.89 -9.83
N GLU A 155 -23.74 11.05 -9.19
CA GLU A 155 -24.14 10.17 -8.09
C GLU A 155 -24.04 8.68 -8.48
N PRO A 156 -23.58 7.81 -7.56
CA PRO A 156 -23.32 8.06 -6.13
C PRO A 156 -21.87 8.46 -5.80
N HIS A 157 -21.07 8.85 -6.76
CA HIS A 157 -19.61 9.06 -6.59
C HIS A 157 -19.22 10.54 -6.37
N THR A 158 -20.19 11.45 -6.27
CA THR A 158 -19.96 12.91 -6.20
C THR A 158 -19.07 13.29 -5.00
N ASP A 159 -19.28 12.64 -3.86
CA ASP A 159 -18.60 12.96 -2.59
C ASP A 159 -17.39 12.05 -2.29
N GLU A 160 -17.01 11.20 -3.23
CA GLU A 160 -15.85 10.34 -3.03
C GLU A 160 -14.54 11.15 -3.00
N ARG A 161 -13.68 10.79 -2.06
CA ARG A 161 -12.33 11.31 -2.03
C ARG A 161 -11.57 10.87 -3.28
N THR A 162 -10.91 11.81 -3.95
CA THR A 162 -9.99 11.48 -5.03
C THR A 162 -8.60 11.22 -4.45
N VAL A 163 -7.98 10.12 -4.89
CA VAL A 163 -6.75 9.60 -4.30
C VAL A 163 -5.76 9.13 -5.36
N ASN A 164 -4.50 9.01 -4.96
CA ASN A 164 -3.49 8.30 -5.73
C ASN A 164 -3.82 6.81 -5.83
N MET A 165 -3.37 6.17 -6.87
CA MET A 165 -3.25 4.70 -6.86
C MET A 165 -2.32 4.29 -5.71
N PRO A 166 -2.70 3.30 -4.87
CA PRO A 166 -1.82 2.80 -3.82
C PRO A 166 -0.58 2.12 -4.44
N ASP A 167 0.56 2.25 -3.79
CA ASP A 167 1.71 1.38 -4.05
C ASP A 167 1.35 -0.08 -3.76
N MET A 168 2.12 -1.01 -4.29
CA MET A 168 1.96 -2.41 -3.93
C MET A 168 2.17 -2.58 -2.43
N LEU A 169 1.15 -3.06 -1.75
CA LEU A 169 1.14 -3.33 -0.33
C LEU A 169 0.96 -4.82 -0.09
N TYR A 170 1.79 -5.35 0.80
CA TYR A 170 1.72 -6.72 1.26
C TYR A 170 1.55 -6.72 2.77
N GLY A 171 0.87 -7.73 3.27
CA GLY A 171 0.68 -7.90 4.70
C GLY A 171 0.70 -9.36 5.15
N SER A 172 0.97 -9.55 6.43
CA SER A 172 0.84 -10.83 7.11
C SER A 172 0.57 -10.59 8.59
N PHE A 173 -0.18 -11.46 9.23
CA PHE A 173 -0.48 -11.37 10.64
C PHE A 173 -0.28 -12.71 11.33
N VAL A 174 0.46 -12.70 12.42
CA VAL A 174 0.69 -13.86 13.29
C VAL A 174 0.02 -13.57 14.63
N PRO A 175 -1.11 -14.23 14.91
CA PRO A 175 -1.76 -14.14 16.22
C PRO A 175 -1.00 -14.98 17.26
N ASP A 176 -1.13 -14.64 18.51
CA ASP A 176 -0.75 -15.46 19.68
C ASP A 176 0.65 -16.08 19.58
N PHE A 177 1.63 -15.29 19.11
CA PHE A 177 3.01 -15.73 19.00
C PHE A 177 3.63 -15.88 20.39
N GLU A 178 4.05 -17.10 20.73
CA GLU A 178 4.74 -17.41 21.98
C GLU A 178 6.24 -17.60 21.72
N PRO A 179 7.08 -16.67 22.20
CA PRO A 179 8.53 -16.80 22.07
C PRO A 179 9.08 -17.94 22.94
N ILE A 180 9.96 -18.74 22.36
CA ILE A 180 10.65 -19.82 23.08
C ILE A 180 12.17 -19.64 23.00
N ALA A 181 12.85 -19.98 24.09
CA ALA A 181 14.31 -19.97 24.15
C ALA A 181 14.85 -21.19 23.40
N VAL A 182 15.40 -20.95 22.20
CA VAL A 182 16.02 -21.99 21.37
C VAL A 182 17.42 -21.52 20.95
N GLU A 183 18.40 -22.42 20.98
CA GLU A 183 19.71 -22.13 20.47
C GLU A 183 19.64 -21.72 18.98
N GLY A 184 20.25 -20.59 18.65
CA GLY A 184 20.17 -20.00 17.30
C GLY A 184 18.90 -19.19 17.03
N GLY A 185 17.92 -19.16 17.94
CA GLY A 185 16.64 -18.43 17.82
C GLY A 185 15.52 -19.24 17.19
N GLN A 186 14.29 -18.91 17.60
CA GLN A 186 13.06 -19.51 17.06
C GLN A 186 12.87 -19.12 15.60
N LYS A 187 12.46 -20.06 14.74
CA LYS A 187 12.12 -19.77 13.34
C LYS A 187 10.66 -19.38 13.21
N LEU A 188 10.40 -18.31 12.48
CA LEU A 188 9.05 -17.83 12.16
C LEU A 188 8.91 -17.67 10.64
N PRO A 189 8.33 -18.65 9.93
CA PRO A 189 7.99 -18.47 8.53
C PRO A 189 6.83 -17.48 8.39
N VAL A 190 6.96 -16.52 7.48
CA VAL A 190 5.96 -15.49 7.21
C VAL A 190 5.68 -15.45 5.72
N VAL A 191 4.42 -15.53 5.33
CA VAL A 191 3.99 -15.35 3.94
C VAL A 191 3.39 -13.96 3.79
N MET A 192 4.09 -13.10 3.07
CA MET A 192 3.61 -11.75 2.73
C MET A 192 2.63 -11.85 1.57
N ARG A 193 1.37 -11.47 1.80
CA ARG A 193 0.28 -11.56 0.83
C ARG A 193 -0.10 -10.19 0.30
N PRO A 194 -0.44 -10.05 -1.00
CA PRO A 194 -0.86 -8.78 -1.55
C PRO A 194 -2.16 -8.29 -0.89
N LEU A 195 -2.17 -7.02 -0.54
CA LEU A 195 -3.33 -6.24 -0.08
C LEU A 195 -3.77 -5.22 -1.13
N VAL A 196 -2.94 -4.98 -2.11
CA VAL A 196 -3.19 -4.17 -3.30
C VAL A 196 -3.14 -5.08 -4.53
N PHE A 197 -4.05 -4.83 -5.46
CA PHE A 197 -4.23 -5.63 -6.67
C PHE A 197 -4.24 -4.71 -7.90
N THR A 198 -3.94 -5.26 -9.07
CA THR A 198 -3.86 -4.50 -10.32
C THR A 198 -5.09 -4.77 -11.19
N TYR A 199 -5.66 -3.70 -11.72
CA TYR A 199 -6.64 -3.77 -12.82
C TYR A 199 -5.96 -3.29 -14.10
N LEU A 200 -6.00 -4.12 -15.14
CA LEU A 200 -5.63 -3.71 -16.49
C LEU A 200 -6.84 -3.01 -17.11
N VAL A 201 -6.82 -1.69 -17.15
CA VAL A 201 -7.91 -0.86 -17.70
C VAL A 201 -7.60 -0.55 -19.16
N ARG A 202 -8.55 -0.88 -20.06
CA ARG A 202 -8.40 -0.74 -21.50
C ARG A 202 -9.54 0.07 -22.09
N TYR A 203 -9.21 1.14 -22.79
CA TYR A 203 -10.14 2.00 -23.51
C TYR A 203 -9.96 1.79 -25.00
N GLN A 204 -10.99 1.25 -25.65
CA GLN A 204 -10.98 0.99 -27.09
C GLN A 204 -11.55 2.20 -27.85
N ILE A 205 -10.71 2.89 -28.61
CA ILE A 205 -11.07 4.03 -29.46
C ILE A 205 -11.32 3.49 -30.86
N GLU A 206 -12.59 3.36 -31.23
CA GLU A 206 -13.00 2.81 -32.52
C GLU A 206 -12.69 3.73 -33.69
N LYS A 207 -12.73 5.04 -33.44
CA LYS A 207 -12.47 6.06 -34.47
C LYS A 207 -11.75 7.27 -33.87
N GLY A 208 -10.75 7.80 -34.59
CA GLY A 208 -10.12 9.07 -34.27
C GLY A 208 -8.97 8.99 -33.26
N ALA A 209 -8.45 7.79 -32.97
CA ALA A 209 -7.29 7.61 -32.08
C ALA A 209 -6.07 8.44 -32.49
N GLN A 210 -5.88 8.69 -33.81
CA GLN A 210 -4.81 9.49 -34.34
C GLN A 210 -4.82 10.97 -33.88
N TYR A 211 -5.96 11.46 -33.39
CA TYR A 211 -6.09 12.83 -32.89
C TYR A 211 -5.71 12.96 -31.42
N VAL A 212 -5.58 11.86 -30.68
CA VAL A 212 -5.27 11.88 -29.25
C VAL A 212 -3.80 12.23 -29.02
N ALA A 213 -3.55 13.15 -28.11
CA ALA A 213 -2.22 13.51 -27.62
C ALA A 213 -1.94 12.90 -26.26
N LEU A 214 -2.90 12.99 -25.33
CA LEU A 214 -2.79 12.47 -23.97
C LEU A 214 -4.11 11.85 -23.54
N ALA A 215 -4.01 10.88 -22.62
CA ALA A 215 -5.16 10.22 -21.99
C ALA A 215 -4.92 10.06 -20.50
N ARG A 216 -5.96 10.29 -19.70
CA ARG A 216 -5.96 10.01 -18.25
C ARG A 216 -7.31 9.51 -17.81
N GLY A 217 -7.30 8.69 -16.78
CA GLY A 217 -8.50 8.05 -16.27
C GLY A 217 -8.81 8.39 -14.82
N ALA A 218 -10.03 8.02 -14.42
CA ALA A 218 -10.42 7.94 -13.03
C ALA A 218 -11.33 6.72 -12.85
N MET A 219 -11.20 6.02 -11.71
CA MET A 219 -11.99 4.83 -11.38
C MET A 219 -12.66 5.05 -10.03
N ALA A 220 -13.97 5.21 -10.03
CA ALA A 220 -14.79 5.50 -8.86
C ALA A 220 -15.40 4.23 -8.25
N GLY A 221 -15.77 4.31 -6.97
CA GLY A 221 -16.37 3.20 -6.23
C GLY A 221 -15.36 2.18 -5.72
N MET A 222 -14.07 2.51 -5.66
CA MET A 222 -13.04 1.62 -5.15
C MET A 222 -12.86 1.78 -3.65
N ALA A 223 -12.39 0.74 -2.96
CA ALA A 223 -12.19 0.80 -1.51
C ALA A 223 -11.18 1.89 -1.12
N GLU A 224 -11.55 2.73 -0.15
CA GLU A 224 -10.70 3.79 0.35
C GLU A 224 -9.54 3.25 1.21
N SER A 225 -9.77 2.15 1.93
CA SER A 225 -8.78 1.57 2.83
C SER A 225 -8.84 0.05 2.91
N VAL A 226 -7.74 -0.54 3.41
CA VAL A 226 -7.62 -1.97 3.71
C VAL A 226 -7.12 -2.17 5.13
N TYR A 227 -7.74 -3.09 5.88
CA TYR A 227 -7.27 -3.51 7.21
C TYR A 227 -6.11 -4.48 7.06
N LEU A 228 -4.99 -4.14 7.70
CA LEU A 228 -3.73 -4.85 7.52
C LEU A 228 -3.76 -6.29 8.06
N LYS A 229 -4.51 -6.51 9.14
CA LYS A 229 -4.61 -7.81 9.82
C LYS A 229 -5.31 -8.87 8.97
N GLU A 230 -6.51 -8.56 8.48
CA GLU A 230 -7.36 -9.51 7.75
C GLU A 230 -7.30 -9.30 6.23
N GLY A 231 -6.78 -8.18 5.78
CA GLY A 231 -6.84 -7.80 4.37
C GLY A 231 -8.25 -7.50 3.87
N ARG A 232 -9.24 -7.30 4.75
CA ARG A 232 -10.58 -6.86 4.37
C ARG A 232 -10.55 -5.38 4.01
N THR A 233 -11.40 -4.96 3.10
CA THR A 233 -11.55 -3.56 2.74
C THR A 233 -12.63 -2.87 3.57
N ALA A 234 -12.48 -1.56 3.77
CA ALA A 234 -13.52 -0.75 4.39
C ALA A 234 -14.74 -0.60 3.48
N GLU A 235 -15.85 -0.13 4.07
CA GLU A 235 -17.10 0.13 3.34
C GLU A 235 -17.04 1.45 2.55
N GLU A 236 -16.18 2.37 2.95
CA GLU A 236 -15.99 3.66 2.32
C GLU A 236 -15.32 3.50 0.96
N ALA A 237 -15.82 4.31 0.00
CA ALA A 237 -15.31 4.32 -1.36
C ALA A 237 -14.48 5.57 -1.66
N ALA A 238 -13.56 5.41 -2.59
CA ALA A 238 -12.74 6.48 -3.13
C ALA A 238 -12.60 6.36 -4.66
N THR A 239 -12.25 7.47 -5.29
CA THR A 239 -11.97 7.56 -6.72
C THR A 239 -10.46 7.61 -6.96
N LEU A 240 -9.93 6.61 -7.66
CA LEU A 240 -8.52 6.54 -8.06
C LEU A 240 -8.26 7.39 -9.30
N LEU A 241 -7.22 8.22 -9.27
CA LEU A 241 -6.78 9.02 -10.42
C LEU A 241 -5.50 8.42 -11.02
N PHE A 242 -5.45 8.31 -12.35
CA PHE A 242 -4.31 7.72 -13.05
C PHE A 242 -4.12 8.28 -14.47
N ASP A 243 -2.90 8.18 -14.95
CA ASP A 243 -2.56 8.47 -16.35
C ASP A 243 -2.64 7.19 -17.19
N CYS A 244 -2.93 7.35 -18.49
CA CYS A 244 -3.03 6.26 -19.43
C CYS A 244 -1.92 6.34 -20.48
N ASN A 245 -1.39 5.19 -20.86
CA ASN A 245 -0.53 5.05 -22.02
C ASN A 245 -1.38 4.94 -23.29
N LEU A 246 -1.00 5.65 -24.36
CA LEU A 246 -1.62 5.49 -25.66
C LEU A 246 -1.13 4.20 -26.33
N THR A 247 -2.07 3.48 -26.92
CA THR A 247 -1.84 2.22 -27.66
C THR A 247 -2.43 2.30 -29.07
N ASP A 248 -2.19 1.29 -29.89
CA ASP A 248 -2.74 1.22 -31.24
C ASP A 248 -4.27 1.11 -31.27
N TYR A 249 -4.86 0.55 -30.18
CA TYR A 249 -6.33 0.40 -30.05
C TYR A 249 -6.98 1.54 -29.23
N GLY A 250 -6.19 2.44 -28.63
CA GLY A 250 -6.72 3.54 -27.82
C GLY A 250 -5.83 3.92 -26.64
N ALA A 251 -6.25 3.61 -25.42
CA ALA A 251 -5.48 3.91 -24.23
C ALA A 251 -5.56 2.77 -23.19
N GLU A 252 -4.53 2.66 -22.36
CA GLU A 252 -4.41 1.60 -21.36
C GLU A 252 -3.77 2.13 -20.07
N ALA A 253 -4.17 1.59 -18.93
CA ALA A 253 -3.53 1.84 -17.65
C ALA A 253 -3.47 0.57 -16.80
N ARG A 254 -2.40 0.45 -16.00
CA ARG A 254 -2.34 -0.51 -14.88
C ARG A 254 -2.71 0.22 -13.62
N VAL A 255 -3.91 -0.03 -13.11
CA VAL A 255 -4.48 0.67 -11.95
C VAL A 255 -4.37 -0.21 -10.73
N THR A 256 -3.58 0.21 -9.76
CA THR A 256 -3.48 -0.46 -8.46
C THR A 256 -4.58 0.01 -7.51
N SER A 257 -5.14 -0.91 -6.73
CA SER A 257 -6.27 -0.66 -5.83
C SER A 257 -6.32 -1.66 -4.69
N PHE A 258 -6.91 -1.29 -3.57
CA PHE A 258 -7.29 -2.23 -2.51
C PHE A 258 -8.43 -3.19 -2.93
N GLY A 259 -9.10 -2.94 -4.04
CA GLY A 259 -10.24 -3.68 -4.56
C GLY A 259 -11.57 -2.99 -4.30
N VAL A 260 -12.66 -3.76 -4.30
CA VAL A 260 -14.01 -3.23 -4.03
C VAL A 260 -14.24 -3.00 -2.54
N PRO A 261 -15.07 -2.01 -2.14
CA PRO A 261 -15.40 -1.77 -0.74
C PRO A 261 -16.16 -2.94 -0.10
N GLY A 262 -15.94 -3.14 1.23
CA GLY A 262 -16.62 -4.15 2.03
C GLY A 262 -16.29 -5.60 1.67
N PHE A 263 -15.16 -5.84 1.00
CA PHE A 263 -14.73 -7.21 0.67
C PHE A 263 -13.89 -7.80 1.83
N PRO A 264 -14.09 -9.08 2.23
CA PRO A 264 -15.08 -10.03 1.68
C PRO A 264 -16.47 -9.97 2.32
N ASP A 265 -16.65 -9.27 3.45
CA ASP A 265 -17.80 -9.37 4.34
C ASP A 265 -19.12 -9.00 3.67
N SER A 266 -19.24 -7.76 3.18
CA SER A 266 -20.44 -7.30 2.49
C SER A 266 -20.58 -7.90 1.09
N TYR A 267 -19.45 -8.28 0.49
CA TYR A 267 -19.42 -8.82 -0.85
C TYR A 267 -19.98 -10.23 -0.92
N TYR A 268 -19.62 -11.10 0.04
CA TYR A 268 -20.12 -12.47 0.11
C TYR A 268 -21.45 -12.61 0.84
N SER A 269 -21.81 -11.61 1.65
CA SER A 269 -22.93 -11.78 2.55
C SER A 269 -24.25 -11.86 1.78
N ARG A 270 -24.84 -13.05 1.84
CA ARG A 270 -26.29 -13.27 1.85
C ARG A 270 -27.03 -13.48 0.57
N GLY A 271 -26.43 -13.80 -0.55
CA GLY A 271 -27.14 -13.96 -1.82
C GLY A 271 -27.90 -12.68 -2.22
N LEU A 272 -27.52 -11.56 -1.63
CA LEU A 272 -28.04 -10.25 -1.95
C LEU A 272 -27.41 -9.78 -3.26
N LYS A 273 -28.19 -9.06 -4.01
CA LYS A 273 -27.78 -8.41 -5.23
C LYS A 273 -26.60 -7.48 -4.90
N TYR A 274 -25.53 -7.57 -5.65
CA TYR A 274 -24.45 -6.59 -5.60
C TYR A 274 -25.04 -5.22 -5.95
N GLU A 275 -25.07 -4.31 -4.99
CA GLU A 275 -25.74 -3.01 -5.12
C GLU A 275 -24.77 -1.85 -5.29
N ARG A 276 -23.44 -2.12 -5.27
CA ARG A 276 -22.44 -1.07 -5.45
C ARG A 276 -22.32 -0.67 -6.90
N HIS A 277 -22.08 0.60 -7.13
CA HIS A 277 -21.83 1.17 -8.44
C HIS A 277 -20.34 1.42 -8.62
N HIS A 278 -19.84 1.22 -9.82
CA HIS A 278 -18.48 1.53 -10.21
C HIS A 278 -18.48 2.26 -11.53
N ALA A 279 -17.77 3.37 -11.61
CA ALA A 279 -17.68 4.16 -12.81
C ALA A 279 -16.21 4.32 -13.25
N LEU A 280 -16.00 4.38 -14.56
CA LEU A 280 -14.71 4.63 -15.17
C LEU A 280 -14.81 5.87 -16.04
N ASN A 281 -13.93 6.83 -15.82
CA ASN A 281 -13.83 8.06 -16.63
C ASN A 281 -12.59 7.99 -17.52
N LEU A 282 -12.70 8.54 -18.71
CA LEU A 282 -11.59 8.81 -19.61
C LEU A 282 -11.62 10.27 -20.04
N GLU A 283 -10.59 11.03 -19.75
CA GLU A 283 -10.34 12.35 -20.31
C GLU A 283 -9.27 12.26 -21.36
N LEU A 284 -9.58 12.68 -22.57
CA LEU A 284 -8.65 12.76 -23.69
C LEU A 284 -8.30 14.23 -23.99
N MET A 285 -7.03 14.51 -24.16
CA MET A 285 -6.56 15.74 -24.77
C MET A 285 -6.18 15.46 -26.23
N LEU A 286 -6.83 16.15 -27.14
CA LEU A 286 -6.53 16.06 -28.58
C LEU A 286 -5.33 16.93 -28.95
N LYS A 287 -4.67 16.61 -30.06
CA LYS A 287 -3.52 17.36 -30.60
C LYS A 287 -3.82 18.85 -30.88
N ASN A 288 -5.09 19.19 -31.07
CA ASN A 288 -5.54 20.57 -31.22
C ASN A 288 -5.87 21.25 -29.88
N GLY A 289 -5.57 20.63 -28.73
CA GLY A 289 -5.83 21.15 -27.38
C GLY A 289 -7.26 20.97 -26.87
N LYS A 290 -8.16 20.39 -27.66
CA LYS A 290 -9.54 20.12 -27.23
C LYS A 290 -9.54 18.95 -26.22
N LYS A 291 -10.37 19.08 -25.18
CA LYS A 291 -10.60 18.02 -24.21
C LYS A 291 -11.92 17.32 -24.46
N LEU A 292 -11.91 15.99 -24.38
CA LEU A 292 -13.12 15.14 -24.45
C LEU A 292 -13.18 14.29 -23.21
N ASN A 293 -14.39 14.14 -22.65
CA ASN A 293 -14.65 13.30 -21.47
C ASN A 293 -15.65 12.21 -21.81
N PHE A 294 -15.38 11.01 -21.32
CA PHE A 294 -16.24 9.83 -21.44
C PHE A 294 -16.39 9.20 -20.05
N GLU A 295 -17.60 8.73 -19.76
CA GLU A 295 -17.91 8.03 -18.51
C GLU A 295 -18.57 6.68 -18.85
N PHE A 296 -18.18 5.63 -18.13
CA PHE A 296 -18.63 4.26 -18.36
C PHE A 296 -19.06 3.65 -17.03
N ASP A 297 -20.22 3.00 -17.03
CA ASP A 297 -20.60 2.10 -15.94
C ASP A 297 -19.87 0.77 -16.11
N ILE A 298 -19.03 0.43 -15.13
CA ILE A 298 -18.27 -0.81 -15.10
C ILE A 298 -18.73 -1.79 -14.02
N THR A 299 -19.88 -1.53 -13.41
CA THR A 299 -20.42 -2.29 -12.27
C THR A 299 -20.51 -3.78 -12.57
N GLU A 300 -21.00 -4.15 -13.75
CA GLU A 300 -21.14 -5.56 -14.13
C GLU A 300 -19.79 -6.28 -14.30
N GLN A 301 -18.76 -5.56 -14.77
CA GLN A 301 -17.41 -6.11 -14.86
C GLN A 301 -16.79 -6.29 -13.45
N MET A 302 -17.04 -5.37 -12.53
CA MET A 302 -16.48 -5.41 -11.17
C MET A 302 -17.05 -6.54 -10.30
N LYS A 303 -18.26 -7.01 -10.56
CA LYS A 303 -18.92 -8.09 -9.80
C LYS A 303 -18.10 -9.38 -9.72
N ASN A 304 -17.34 -9.70 -10.74
CA ASN A 304 -16.62 -10.96 -10.84
C ASN A 304 -15.12 -10.82 -10.62
N GLN A 305 -14.65 -9.61 -10.32
CA GLN A 305 -13.24 -9.31 -10.12
C GLN A 305 -13.01 -8.26 -9.01
N PRO A 306 -13.38 -8.59 -7.77
CA PRO A 306 -13.31 -7.66 -6.65
C PRO A 306 -11.87 -7.27 -6.26
N ARG A 307 -10.88 -8.05 -6.67
CA ARG A 307 -9.47 -7.91 -6.34
C ARG A 307 -8.59 -8.12 -7.56
N GLY A 308 -8.42 -7.07 -8.38
CA GLY A 308 -7.68 -7.10 -9.63
C GLY A 308 -8.44 -7.80 -10.77
N GLY A 309 -7.97 -7.59 -11.98
CA GLY A 309 -8.59 -8.16 -13.19
C GLY A 309 -8.41 -7.26 -14.40
N VAL A 310 -9.27 -7.45 -15.40
CA VAL A 310 -9.26 -6.65 -16.63
C VAL A 310 -10.59 -5.93 -16.80
N ILE A 311 -10.52 -4.64 -17.06
CA ILE A 311 -11.67 -3.80 -17.38
C ILE A 311 -11.49 -3.28 -18.80
N THR A 312 -12.45 -3.57 -19.67
CA THR A 312 -12.42 -3.09 -21.06
C THR A 312 -13.68 -2.29 -21.34
N VAL A 313 -13.52 -1.09 -21.84
CA VAL A 313 -14.61 -0.24 -22.32
C VAL A 313 -14.35 0.19 -23.75
N GLY A 314 -15.40 0.32 -24.53
CA GLY A 314 -15.34 0.64 -25.96
C GLY A 314 -16.41 1.64 -26.36
N GLY A 315 -16.65 1.74 -27.69
CA GLY A 315 -17.62 2.69 -28.22
C GLY A 315 -17.13 4.15 -28.28
N ILE A 316 -15.83 4.37 -28.05
CA ILE A 316 -15.23 5.71 -28.04
C ILE A 316 -14.99 6.12 -29.51
N GLN A 317 -15.64 7.23 -29.90
CA GLN A 317 -15.49 7.79 -31.25
C GLN A 317 -15.16 9.27 -31.19
N ILE A 318 -14.07 9.64 -31.82
CA ILE A 318 -13.63 11.02 -31.97
C ILE A 318 -13.90 11.42 -33.42
N SER A 319 -14.76 12.42 -33.62
CA SER A 319 -15.10 12.87 -34.95
C SER A 319 -13.94 13.61 -35.61
N ASP A 320 -13.88 13.60 -36.94
CA ASP A 320 -12.87 14.38 -37.68
C ASP A 320 -13.01 15.89 -37.37
N LYS A 321 -14.24 16.35 -37.12
CA LYS A 321 -14.50 17.70 -36.68
C LYS A 321 -13.85 18.02 -35.33
N ASP A 322 -13.98 17.14 -34.35
CA ASP A 322 -13.34 17.31 -33.04
C ASP A 322 -11.81 17.28 -33.14
N GLY A 323 -11.27 16.42 -34.02
CA GLY A 323 -9.84 16.27 -34.20
C GLY A 323 -9.16 17.39 -34.98
N THR A 324 -9.91 18.07 -35.84
CA THR A 324 -9.34 19.08 -36.77
C THR A 324 -9.80 20.52 -36.51
N GLU A 325 -11.01 20.71 -35.98
CA GLU A 325 -11.58 22.05 -35.74
C GLU A 325 -11.48 22.43 -34.25
N GLY A 326 -11.12 23.70 -33.98
CA GLY A 326 -11.41 24.36 -32.72
C GLY A 326 -10.31 24.37 -31.66
N GLY A 327 -9.08 24.16 -32.03
CA GLY A 327 -7.95 24.62 -31.21
C GLY A 327 -7.77 26.12 -31.40
N SER A 328 -7.59 26.87 -30.33
CA SER A 328 -7.16 28.28 -30.41
C SER A 328 -5.75 28.35 -31.00
N GLY A 329 -5.57 28.21 -32.30
CA GLY A 329 -4.41 28.58 -33.14
C GLY A 329 -2.99 28.41 -32.61
N PHE A 330 -2.82 27.73 -31.49
CA PHE A 330 -1.54 27.34 -30.94
C PHE A 330 -1.27 25.90 -31.38
N ASP A 331 -0.21 25.73 -32.13
CA ASP A 331 0.47 24.45 -32.28
C ASP A 331 1.03 24.11 -30.88
N ALA A 332 0.16 23.62 -30.02
CA ALA A 332 0.55 23.26 -28.68
C ALA A 332 1.34 21.97 -28.78
N SER A 333 2.65 22.07 -28.66
CA SER A 333 3.43 21.01 -28.09
C SER A 333 2.85 20.82 -26.69
N VAL A 334 2.02 19.80 -26.52
CA VAL A 334 1.38 19.51 -25.24
C VAL A 334 2.48 18.88 -24.39
N ASP A 335 3.16 19.70 -23.59
CA ASP A 335 4.21 19.27 -22.65
C ASP A 335 3.61 18.57 -21.40
N GLY A 336 2.52 17.85 -21.59
CA GLY A 336 1.83 17.10 -20.54
C GLY A 336 0.55 17.77 -20.02
N TRP A 337 -0.12 17.05 -19.14
CA TRP A 337 -1.18 17.56 -18.29
C TRP A 337 -0.55 18.49 -17.24
N GLY A 338 -1.28 19.51 -16.78
CA GLY A 338 -0.88 20.22 -15.56
C GLY A 338 -0.62 19.21 -14.42
N GLU A 339 0.33 19.55 -13.57
CA GLU A 339 0.71 18.68 -12.44
C GLU A 339 -0.52 18.34 -11.57
N TYR A 340 -0.53 17.11 -11.04
CA TYR A 340 -1.45 16.75 -9.97
C TYR A 340 -1.01 17.45 -8.68
N GLU A 341 -1.96 17.88 -7.88
CA GLU A 341 -1.66 18.33 -6.52
C GLU A 341 -1.85 17.15 -5.56
N ASP A 342 -0.76 16.66 -5.00
CA ASP A 342 -0.77 15.71 -3.91
C ASP A 342 -0.89 16.47 -2.59
N ILE A 343 -1.96 16.23 -1.85
CA ILE A 343 -2.18 16.89 -0.57
C ILE A 343 -1.61 16.00 0.54
N GLU A 344 -0.53 16.46 1.16
CA GLU A 344 -0.06 15.89 2.41
C GLU A 344 -0.97 16.39 3.55
N LEU A 345 -1.72 15.47 4.12
CA LEU A 345 -2.41 15.74 5.38
C LEU A 345 -1.38 15.55 6.50
N ASN A 346 -0.95 16.65 7.11
CA ASN A 346 -0.23 16.60 8.38
C ASN A 346 -1.24 16.09 9.44
N LEU A 347 -1.14 14.81 9.78
CA LEU A 347 -1.88 14.16 10.86
C LEU A 347 -1.11 14.30 12.18
#